data_3a8ee448ef019faf3372b32cffaf6e54
#
_entry.id   3a8ee448ef019faf3372b32cffaf6e54
#
_cell.length_a   1.000
_cell.length_b   1.000
_cell.length_c   1.000
_cell.angle_alpha   90.00
_cell.angle_beta   90.00
_cell.angle_gamma   90.00
#
_symmetry.space_group_name_H-M   'P 1'
#
loop_
_entity.id
_entity.type
_entity.pdbx_description
1 polymer ?
#
loop_
_entity_poly.entity_id
_entity_poly.type
_entity_poly.pdbx_seq_one_letter_code
_entity_poly.pdbx_strand_id
1 'polypeptide(L)'
;MTGAWIRAQGRQLGPIVLAGPILAGGAVALLGWFAADAWPPSQAMTLVTWLAQVFVIATGVCAAVALTGDPLLELHESTPTGFRRVQLTRAGLVTVSGLSGAAVMFFPLHAVRAWPHDQGWSTVASPTGAVVIVVVAALLTAAFAGTASTTTIAVVAAWMFLAMLWDPYVLPLPQQRGIPLIVSAGLLVAVWHRLGDAERNIAKVVTV
;
A
#
# COMPACT_ATOMS: atom_id res chain seq x y z
N MET A 1 -2.68 -17.90 20.39
CA MET A 1 -3.40 -16.61 20.64
C MET A 1 -3.36 -15.63 19.48
N THR A 2 -2.50 -15.78 18.47
CA THR A 2 -2.32 -14.84 17.34
C THR A 2 -3.49 -14.74 16.35
N GLY A 3 -4.18 -15.84 16.01
CA GLY A 3 -5.24 -15.81 14.99
C GLY A 3 -6.53 -15.09 15.41
N ALA A 4 -6.88 -15.09 16.68
CA ALA A 4 -8.05 -14.37 17.19
C ALA A 4 -7.81 -12.86 17.19
N TRP A 5 -6.59 -12.43 17.51
CA TRP A 5 -6.16 -11.04 17.46
C TRP A 5 -6.21 -10.46 16.04
N ILE A 6 -5.64 -11.17 15.06
CA ILE A 6 -5.65 -10.75 13.65
C ILE A 6 -7.09 -10.61 13.14
N ARG A 7 -7.97 -11.56 13.47
CA ARG A 7 -9.40 -11.48 13.12
C ARG A 7 -10.10 -10.28 13.76
N ALA A 8 -9.80 -9.97 15.01
CA ALA A 8 -10.37 -8.81 15.70
C ALA A 8 -9.93 -7.50 15.02
N GLN A 9 -8.64 -7.36 14.70
CA GLN A 9 -8.13 -6.18 13.97
C GLN A 9 -8.72 -6.07 12.57
N GLY A 10 -8.86 -7.18 11.83
CA GLY A 10 -9.52 -7.19 10.52
C GLY A 10 -10.98 -6.74 10.57
N ARG A 11 -11.71 -7.09 11.63
CA ARG A 11 -13.09 -6.59 11.82
C ARG A 11 -13.15 -5.09 12.13
N GLN A 12 -12.18 -4.56 12.88
CA GLN A 12 -12.09 -3.13 13.21
C GLN A 12 -11.78 -2.28 11.99
N LEU A 13 -10.91 -2.74 11.08
CA LEU A 13 -10.59 -2.04 9.83
C LEU A 13 -11.78 -1.96 8.88
N GLY A 14 -12.73 -2.86 9.02
CA GLY A 14 -13.88 -2.95 8.13
C GLY A 14 -13.57 -3.67 6.81
N PRO A 15 -14.60 -4.31 6.22
CA PRO A 15 -14.42 -5.10 4.99
C PRO A 15 -13.99 -4.26 3.78
N ILE A 16 -14.39 -2.99 3.72
CA ILE A 16 -14.08 -2.11 2.58
C ILE A 16 -12.58 -1.83 2.50
N VAL A 17 -11.91 -1.59 3.62
CA VAL A 17 -10.48 -1.29 3.66
C VAL A 17 -9.66 -2.51 3.25
N LEU A 18 -10.07 -3.71 3.65
CA LEU A 18 -9.38 -4.95 3.32
C LEU A 18 -9.75 -5.49 1.93
N ALA A 19 -10.99 -5.32 1.47
CA ALA A 19 -11.40 -5.74 0.13
C ALA A 19 -11.02 -4.72 -0.95
N GLY A 20 -10.88 -3.44 -0.59
CA GLY A 20 -10.65 -2.33 -1.51
C GLY A 20 -9.50 -2.57 -2.50
N PRO A 21 -8.28 -2.92 -2.03
CA PRO A 21 -7.17 -3.19 -2.94
C PRO A 21 -7.43 -4.39 -3.87
N ILE A 22 -8.09 -5.45 -3.38
CA ILE A 22 -8.40 -6.64 -4.18
C ILE A 22 -9.43 -6.29 -5.25
N LEU A 23 -10.48 -5.54 -4.87
CA LEU A 23 -11.52 -5.08 -5.80
C LEU A 23 -10.96 -4.11 -6.85
N ALA A 24 -10.08 -3.19 -6.43
CA ALA A 24 -9.39 -2.29 -7.35
C ALA A 24 -8.51 -3.07 -8.34
N GLY A 25 -7.73 -4.05 -7.86
CA GLY A 25 -6.93 -4.92 -8.72
C GLY A 25 -7.77 -5.72 -9.70
N GLY A 26 -8.90 -6.29 -9.24
CA GLY A 26 -9.87 -6.99 -10.09
C GLY A 26 -10.52 -6.10 -11.14
N ALA A 27 -10.89 -4.87 -10.76
CA ALA A 27 -11.46 -3.90 -11.71
C ALA A 27 -10.44 -3.52 -12.80
N VAL A 28 -9.17 -3.28 -12.42
CA VAL A 28 -8.09 -3.00 -13.38
C VAL A 28 -7.86 -4.20 -14.31
N ALA A 29 -7.85 -5.43 -13.76
CA ALA A 29 -7.70 -6.64 -14.54
C ALA A 29 -8.82 -6.78 -15.58
N LEU A 30 -10.07 -6.58 -15.18
CA LEU A 30 -11.22 -6.66 -16.07
C LEU A 30 -11.18 -5.58 -17.16
N LEU A 31 -10.96 -4.32 -16.78
CA LEU A 31 -10.89 -3.22 -17.75
C LEU A 31 -9.74 -3.39 -18.73
N GLY A 32 -8.57 -3.81 -18.25
CA GLY A 32 -7.41 -4.07 -19.09
C GLY A 32 -7.62 -5.27 -20.02
N TRP A 33 -8.32 -6.32 -19.56
CA TRP A 33 -8.69 -7.46 -20.39
C TRP A 33 -9.61 -7.03 -21.54
N PHE A 34 -10.69 -6.30 -21.24
CA PHE A 34 -11.59 -5.78 -22.29
C PHE A 34 -10.86 -4.83 -23.25
N ALA A 35 -9.98 -4.00 -22.76
CA ALA A 35 -9.18 -3.13 -23.61
C ALA A 35 -8.23 -3.92 -24.53
N ALA A 36 -7.63 -5.01 -24.04
CA ALA A 36 -6.76 -5.87 -24.83
C ALA A 36 -7.50 -6.60 -25.97
N ASP A 37 -8.78 -6.90 -25.77
CA ASP A 37 -9.64 -7.52 -26.78
C ASP A 37 -10.15 -6.50 -27.81
N ALA A 38 -10.49 -5.28 -27.37
CA ALA A 38 -11.20 -4.30 -28.21
C ALA A 38 -10.29 -3.28 -28.89
N TRP A 39 -9.06 -3.04 -28.40
CA TRP A 39 -8.19 -1.95 -28.84
C TRP A 39 -6.83 -2.42 -29.36
N PRO A 40 -6.13 -1.58 -30.14
CA PRO A 40 -4.74 -1.84 -30.54
C PRO A 40 -3.85 -2.03 -29.29
N PRO A 41 -2.84 -2.93 -29.33
CA PRO A 41 -2.02 -3.26 -28.16
C PRO A 41 -1.37 -2.04 -27.48
N SER A 42 -0.92 -1.05 -28.25
CA SER A 42 -0.33 0.18 -27.69
C SER A 42 -1.29 0.99 -26.85
N GLN A 43 -2.55 1.09 -27.27
CA GLN A 43 -3.59 1.83 -26.52
C GLN A 43 -4.01 1.05 -25.29
N ALA A 44 -4.19 -0.27 -25.40
CA ALA A 44 -4.52 -1.15 -24.27
C ALA A 44 -3.42 -1.07 -23.19
N MET A 45 -2.14 -1.18 -23.56
CA MET A 45 -1.02 -1.06 -22.63
C MET A 45 -0.96 0.32 -21.97
N THR A 46 -1.24 1.41 -22.71
CA THR A 46 -1.30 2.75 -22.14
C THR A 46 -2.40 2.86 -21.09
N LEU A 47 -3.60 2.34 -21.38
CA LEU A 47 -4.70 2.30 -20.41
C LEU A 47 -4.30 1.51 -19.17
N VAL A 48 -3.74 0.31 -19.33
CA VAL A 48 -3.30 -0.54 -18.21
C VAL A 48 -2.27 0.19 -17.36
N THR A 49 -1.34 0.93 -17.97
CA THR A 49 -0.36 1.75 -17.23
C THR A 49 -1.07 2.74 -16.30
N TRP A 50 -2.04 3.49 -16.79
CA TRP A 50 -2.78 4.46 -15.98
C TRP A 50 -3.64 3.78 -14.91
N LEU A 51 -4.33 2.69 -15.25
CA LEU A 51 -5.15 1.95 -14.30
C LEU A 51 -4.31 1.31 -13.17
N ALA A 52 -3.10 0.83 -13.49
CA ALA A 52 -2.17 0.33 -12.46
C ALA A 52 -1.78 1.44 -11.47
N GLN A 53 -1.64 2.68 -11.91
CA GLN A 53 -1.39 3.82 -11.01
C GLN A 53 -2.60 4.11 -10.11
N VAL A 54 -3.82 4.00 -10.64
CA VAL A 54 -5.06 4.14 -9.85
C VAL A 54 -5.13 3.05 -8.77
N PHE A 55 -4.75 1.81 -9.10
CA PHE A 55 -4.65 0.72 -8.12
C PHE A 55 -3.68 1.05 -6.97
N VAL A 56 -2.51 1.59 -7.27
CA VAL A 56 -1.51 1.97 -6.24
C VAL A 56 -2.06 3.06 -5.33
N ILE A 57 -2.71 4.11 -5.88
CA ILE A 57 -3.36 5.16 -5.08
C ILE A 57 -4.47 4.57 -4.21
N ALA A 58 -5.35 3.74 -4.78
CA ALA A 58 -6.45 3.13 -4.03
C ALA A 58 -5.93 2.32 -2.83
N THR A 59 -4.85 1.56 -3.02
CA THR A 59 -4.17 0.82 -1.94
C THR A 59 -3.59 1.76 -0.89
N GLY A 60 -2.95 2.85 -1.32
CA GLY A 60 -2.41 3.88 -0.42
C GLY A 60 -3.49 4.58 0.40
N VAL A 61 -4.65 4.87 -0.19
CA VAL A 61 -5.81 5.43 0.53
C VAL A 61 -6.33 4.43 1.58
N CYS A 62 -6.46 3.15 1.23
CA CYS A 62 -6.83 2.12 2.20
C CYS A 62 -5.82 2.05 3.36
N ALA A 63 -4.52 2.19 3.08
CA ALA A 63 -3.48 2.23 4.10
C ALA A 63 -3.60 3.48 4.99
N ALA A 64 -3.84 4.65 4.41
CA ALA A 64 -4.04 5.89 5.16
C ALA A 64 -5.25 5.76 6.11
N VAL A 65 -6.40 5.27 5.62
CA VAL A 65 -7.59 5.05 6.43
C VAL A 65 -7.34 4.03 7.55
N ALA A 66 -6.63 2.93 7.25
CA ALA A 66 -6.34 1.89 8.23
C ALA A 66 -5.44 2.35 9.38
N LEU A 67 -4.54 3.30 9.11
CA LEU A 67 -3.46 3.69 10.03
C LEU A 67 -3.73 5.01 10.75
N THR A 68 -4.76 5.76 10.34
CA THR A 68 -5.12 7.05 10.95
C THR A 68 -6.53 7.04 11.52
N GLY A 69 -6.81 7.94 12.47
CA GLY A 69 -8.16 8.09 13.01
C GLY A 69 -8.59 6.99 13.98
N ASP A 70 -7.65 6.42 14.73
CA ASP A 70 -7.99 5.45 15.77
C ASP A 70 -8.55 6.15 17.02
N PRO A 71 -9.88 6.10 17.28
CA PRO A 71 -10.49 6.73 18.45
C PRO A 71 -10.12 6.04 19.77
N LEU A 72 -9.48 4.86 19.70
CA LEU A 72 -9.12 4.04 20.84
C LEU A 72 -7.61 4.10 21.17
N LEU A 73 -6.90 5.13 20.67
CA LEU A 73 -5.45 5.26 20.86
C LEU A 73 -5.06 5.23 22.35
N GLU A 74 -5.78 5.95 23.21
CA GLU A 74 -5.55 5.98 24.66
C GLU A 74 -5.78 4.60 25.31
N LEU A 75 -6.81 3.89 24.86
CA LEU A 75 -7.10 2.53 25.31
C LEU A 75 -6.01 1.53 24.89
N HIS A 76 -5.45 1.70 23.68
CA HIS A 76 -4.38 0.82 23.19
C HIS A 76 -3.06 1.02 23.94
N GLU A 77 -2.72 2.25 24.36
CA GLU A 77 -1.54 2.52 25.16
C GLU A 77 -1.66 2.00 26.61
N SER A 78 -2.88 1.99 27.16
CA SER A 78 -3.17 1.44 28.49
C SER A 78 -3.28 -0.09 28.52
N THR A 79 -3.31 -0.76 27.35
CA THR A 79 -3.42 -2.22 27.27
C THR A 79 -2.05 -2.90 27.08
N PRO A 80 -1.89 -4.16 27.54
CA PRO A 80 -0.63 -4.91 27.36
C PRO A 80 -0.29 -5.22 25.89
N THR A 81 -1.18 -4.93 24.94
CA THR A 81 -0.97 -5.20 23.50
C THR A 81 -0.14 -4.12 22.80
N GLY A 82 0.02 -2.95 23.38
CA GLY A 82 0.87 -1.86 22.88
C GLY A 82 0.48 -1.34 21.48
N PHE A 83 0.38 -0.03 21.33
CA PHE A 83 0.01 0.66 20.09
C PHE A 83 0.86 0.21 18.87
N ARG A 84 2.15 -0.05 19.07
CA ARG A 84 3.05 -0.55 18.02
C ARG A 84 2.54 -1.83 17.35
N ARG A 85 2.07 -2.81 18.14
CA ARG A 85 1.55 -4.08 17.59
C ARG A 85 0.28 -3.87 16.79
N VAL A 86 -0.60 -3.00 17.24
CA VAL A 86 -1.85 -2.65 16.54
C VAL A 86 -1.51 -2.07 15.17
N GLN A 87 -0.67 -1.03 15.12
CA GLN A 87 -0.31 -0.34 13.88
C GLN A 87 0.40 -1.26 12.88
N LEU A 88 1.35 -2.07 13.35
CA LEU A 88 2.05 -3.03 12.48
C LEU A 88 1.12 -4.14 11.97
N THR A 89 0.17 -4.61 12.78
CA THR A 89 -0.81 -5.60 12.34
C THR A 89 -1.72 -5.02 11.26
N ARG A 90 -2.21 -3.78 11.45
CA ARG A 90 -3.04 -3.08 10.46
C ARG A 90 -2.28 -2.85 9.15
N ALA A 91 -1.04 -2.35 9.24
CA ALA A 91 -0.17 -2.20 8.07
C ALA A 91 0.04 -3.55 7.34
N GLY A 92 0.33 -4.61 8.10
CA GLY A 92 0.48 -5.96 7.56
C GLY A 92 -0.76 -6.47 6.83
N LEU A 93 -1.96 -6.27 7.42
CA LEU A 93 -3.23 -6.68 6.79
C LEU A 93 -3.48 -5.94 5.47
N VAL A 94 -3.26 -4.62 5.44
CA VAL A 94 -3.41 -3.83 4.20
C VAL A 94 -2.33 -4.22 3.18
N THR A 95 -1.10 -4.48 3.61
CA THR A 95 -0.04 -4.98 2.72
C THR A 95 -0.44 -6.29 2.07
N VAL A 96 -0.90 -7.28 2.85
CA VAL A 96 -1.35 -8.58 2.32
C VAL A 96 -2.50 -8.40 1.33
N SER A 97 -3.48 -7.55 1.67
CA SER A 97 -4.59 -7.23 0.75
C SER A 97 -4.09 -6.56 -0.53
N GLY A 98 -3.19 -5.58 -0.42
CA GLY A 98 -2.60 -4.90 -1.58
C GLY A 98 -1.77 -5.84 -2.47
N LEU A 99 -0.97 -6.73 -1.87
CA LEU A 99 -0.23 -7.76 -2.61
C LEU A 99 -1.17 -8.73 -3.33
N SER A 100 -2.26 -9.14 -2.67
CA SER A 100 -3.30 -9.96 -3.31
C SER A 100 -3.97 -9.24 -4.46
N GLY A 101 -4.31 -7.95 -4.29
CA GLY A 101 -4.86 -7.11 -5.35
C GLY A 101 -3.89 -6.93 -6.53
N ALA A 102 -2.59 -6.73 -6.25
CA ALA A 102 -1.54 -6.66 -7.28
C ALA A 102 -1.43 -7.96 -8.07
N ALA A 103 -1.52 -9.12 -7.40
CA ALA A 103 -1.51 -10.42 -8.04
C ALA A 103 -2.75 -10.64 -8.92
N VAL A 104 -3.95 -10.32 -8.39
CA VAL A 104 -5.22 -10.39 -9.13
C VAL A 104 -5.20 -9.49 -10.37
N MET A 105 -4.57 -8.31 -10.27
CA MET A 105 -4.39 -7.40 -11.41
C MET A 105 -3.38 -7.96 -12.42
N PHE A 106 -2.20 -8.37 -11.94
CA PHE A 106 -1.08 -8.71 -12.81
C PHE A 106 -1.30 -10.00 -13.60
N PHE A 107 -1.72 -11.09 -12.96
CA PHE A 107 -1.75 -12.41 -13.61
C PHE A 107 -2.64 -12.48 -14.86
N PRO A 108 -3.89 -11.97 -14.86
CA PRO A 108 -4.71 -11.98 -16.07
C PRO A 108 -4.11 -11.11 -17.18
N LEU A 109 -3.62 -9.91 -16.85
CA LEU A 109 -3.06 -8.98 -17.82
C LEU A 109 -1.75 -9.47 -18.44
N HIS A 110 -0.91 -10.16 -17.65
CA HIS A 110 0.27 -10.84 -18.13
C HIS A 110 -0.09 -11.99 -19.10
N ALA A 111 -1.11 -12.79 -18.78
CA ALA A 111 -1.55 -13.90 -19.62
C ALA A 111 -2.04 -13.44 -21.00
N VAL A 112 -2.72 -12.29 -21.08
CA VAL A 112 -3.17 -11.71 -22.37
C VAL A 112 -2.15 -10.74 -23.00
N ARG A 113 -0.93 -10.66 -22.45
CA ARG A 113 0.16 -9.78 -22.92
C ARG A 113 -0.21 -8.30 -22.98
N ALA A 114 -1.12 -7.86 -22.13
CA ALA A 114 -1.54 -6.46 -22.02
C ALA A 114 -0.73 -5.67 -20.99
N TRP A 115 0.16 -6.34 -20.21
CA TRP A 115 0.98 -5.67 -19.21
C TRP A 115 2.11 -4.86 -19.88
N PRO A 116 2.29 -3.57 -19.53
CA PRO A 116 3.33 -2.73 -20.11
C PRO A 116 4.72 -3.16 -19.63
N HIS A 117 5.72 -3.13 -20.52
CA HIS A 117 7.12 -3.48 -20.25
C HIS A 117 7.29 -4.86 -19.57
N ASP A 118 6.49 -5.82 -20.01
CA ASP A 118 6.48 -7.17 -19.44
C ASP A 118 7.82 -7.89 -19.68
N GLN A 119 8.50 -8.24 -18.59
CA GLN A 119 9.76 -9.02 -18.58
C GLN A 119 9.52 -10.46 -18.06
N GLY A 120 8.30 -10.96 -18.19
CA GLY A 120 7.88 -12.25 -17.67
C GLY A 120 7.36 -12.16 -16.23
N TRP A 121 7.30 -13.30 -15.56
CA TRP A 121 6.72 -13.43 -14.22
C TRP A 121 7.38 -12.53 -13.15
N SER A 122 8.64 -12.18 -13.32
CA SER A 122 9.35 -11.28 -12.41
C SER A 122 8.73 -9.87 -12.38
N THR A 123 8.00 -9.49 -13.43
CA THR A 123 7.36 -8.17 -13.52
C THR A 123 6.27 -7.97 -12.47
N VAL A 124 5.76 -9.04 -11.83
CA VAL A 124 4.87 -8.94 -10.66
C VAL A 124 5.49 -8.10 -9.53
N ALA A 125 6.83 -8.05 -9.45
CA ALA A 125 7.54 -7.22 -8.48
C ALA A 125 7.27 -5.72 -8.68
N SER A 126 6.86 -5.28 -9.87
CA SER A 126 6.54 -3.87 -10.11
C SER A 126 5.31 -3.40 -9.32
N PRO A 127 4.11 -3.96 -9.49
CA PRO A 127 2.96 -3.54 -8.70
C PRO A 127 3.06 -3.93 -7.22
N THR A 128 3.62 -5.09 -6.88
CA THR A 128 3.78 -5.51 -5.48
C THR A 128 4.78 -4.64 -4.71
N GLY A 129 5.88 -4.26 -5.34
CA GLY A 129 6.85 -3.34 -4.74
C GLY A 129 6.25 -1.94 -4.52
N ALA A 130 5.47 -1.43 -5.47
CA ALA A 130 4.79 -0.15 -5.30
C ALA A 130 3.81 -0.16 -4.11
N VAL A 131 3.06 -1.26 -3.92
CA VAL A 131 2.19 -1.47 -2.75
C VAL A 131 2.97 -1.33 -1.45
N VAL A 132 4.08 -2.06 -1.32
CA VAL A 132 4.90 -2.01 -0.09
C VAL A 132 5.39 -0.59 0.18
N ILE A 133 5.88 0.11 -0.84
CA ILE A 133 6.42 1.47 -0.70
C ILE A 133 5.34 2.45 -0.20
N VAL A 134 4.13 2.44 -0.80
CA VAL A 134 3.06 3.36 -0.39
C VAL A 134 2.51 3.02 0.98
N VAL A 135 2.43 1.75 1.37
CA VAL A 135 2.01 1.34 2.71
C VAL A 135 3.05 1.76 3.76
N VAL A 136 4.35 1.62 3.46
CA VAL A 136 5.42 2.08 4.36
C VAL A 136 5.41 3.60 4.49
N ALA A 137 5.18 4.35 3.41
CA ALA A 137 5.02 5.80 3.46
C ALA A 137 3.82 6.21 4.35
N ALA A 138 2.68 5.53 4.20
CA ALA A 138 1.52 5.74 5.05
C ALA A 138 1.81 5.43 6.53
N LEU A 139 2.46 4.31 6.81
CA LEU A 139 2.81 3.89 8.16
C LEU A 139 3.82 4.86 8.81
N LEU A 140 4.83 5.31 8.06
CA LEU A 140 5.80 6.29 8.51
C LEU A 140 5.11 7.58 8.94
N THR A 141 4.27 8.15 8.09
CA THR A 141 3.60 9.41 8.36
C THR A 141 2.55 9.27 9.47
N ALA A 142 1.81 8.18 9.53
CA ALA A 142 0.91 7.89 10.65
C ALA A 142 1.69 7.78 11.97
N ALA A 143 2.88 7.16 11.96
CA ALA A 143 3.73 7.05 13.15
C ALA A 143 4.28 8.40 13.63
N PHE A 144 4.63 9.32 12.74
CA PHE A 144 5.24 10.62 13.09
C PHE A 144 4.21 11.75 13.25
N ALA A 145 3.29 11.91 12.31
CA ALA A 145 2.31 13.01 12.29
C ALA A 145 0.95 12.64 12.89
N GLY A 146 0.48 11.41 12.69
CA GLY A 146 -0.76 10.89 13.28
C GLY A 146 -2.05 11.39 12.64
N THR A 147 -2.00 12.30 11.66
CA THR A 147 -3.21 12.86 11.03
C THR A 147 -3.51 12.22 9.68
N ALA A 148 -4.79 12.12 9.33
CA ALA A 148 -5.23 11.55 8.06
C ALA A 148 -4.77 12.41 6.88
N SER A 149 -4.78 13.73 7.00
CA SER A 149 -4.39 14.65 5.93
C SER A 149 -2.90 14.52 5.58
N THR A 150 -2.01 14.54 6.58
CA THR A 150 -0.57 14.38 6.33
C THR A 150 -0.23 13.00 5.76
N THR A 151 -0.92 11.95 6.22
CA THR A 151 -0.72 10.60 5.72
C THR A 151 -1.18 10.49 4.26
N THR A 152 -2.33 11.09 3.92
CA THR A 152 -2.80 11.11 2.53
C THR A 152 -1.86 11.90 1.62
N ILE A 153 -1.37 13.06 2.05
CA ILE A 153 -0.39 13.86 1.29
C ILE A 153 0.88 13.03 1.04
N ALA A 154 1.39 12.33 2.05
CA ALA A 154 2.60 11.51 1.90
C ALA A 154 2.39 10.31 0.97
N VAL A 155 1.22 9.67 1.00
CA VAL A 155 0.86 8.60 0.06
C VAL A 155 0.83 9.14 -1.37
N VAL A 156 0.19 10.29 -1.61
CA VAL A 156 0.15 10.92 -2.92
C VAL A 156 1.55 11.33 -3.38
N ALA A 157 2.38 11.91 -2.50
CA ALA A 157 3.75 12.27 -2.82
C ALA A 157 4.61 11.06 -3.18
N ALA A 158 4.51 9.97 -2.41
CA ALA A 158 5.22 8.72 -2.70
C ALA A 158 4.77 8.11 -4.03
N TRP A 159 3.46 8.11 -4.30
CA TRP A 159 2.92 7.67 -5.58
C TRP A 159 3.40 8.54 -6.73
N MET A 160 3.32 9.88 -6.63
CA MET A 160 3.80 10.79 -7.67
C MET A 160 5.30 10.61 -7.94
N PHE A 161 6.09 10.43 -6.88
CA PHE A 161 7.52 10.14 -7.04
C PHE A 161 7.72 8.86 -7.85
N LEU A 162 7.04 7.77 -7.52
CA LEU A 162 7.15 6.52 -8.26
C LEU A 162 6.67 6.68 -9.71
N ALA A 163 5.47 7.20 -9.91
CA ALA A 163 4.82 7.23 -11.22
C ALA A 163 5.45 8.21 -12.19
N MET A 164 5.93 9.37 -11.72
CA MET A 164 6.39 10.46 -12.60
C MET A 164 7.89 10.66 -12.61
N LEU A 165 8.59 10.36 -11.50
CA LEU A 165 10.01 10.66 -11.37
C LEU A 165 10.90 9.42 -11.33
N TRP A 166 10.37 8.26 -10.94
CA TRP A 166 11.18 7.06 -10.77
C TRP A 166 10.94 6.03 -11.87
N ASP A 167 9.73 5.53 -12.01
CA ASP A 167 9.39 4.44 -12.92
C ASP A 167 9.68 4.74 -14.40
N PRO A 168 9.46 5.97 -14.91
CA PRO A 168 9.75 6.27 -16.30
C PRO A 168 11.26 6.30 -16.64
N TYR A 169 12.10 6.57 -15.63
CA TYR A 169 13.55 6.75 -15.85
C TYR A 169 14.40 5.58 -15.40
N VAL A 170 13.89 4.71 -14.51
CA VAL A 170 14.59 3.55 -13.99
C VAL A 170 13.95 2.29 -14.56
N LEU A 171 14.38 1.85 -15.73
CA LEU A 171 13.80 0.74 -16.48
C LEU A 171 14.18 -0.65 -15.94
N PRO A 172 15.43 -0.92 -15.45
CA PRO A 172 15.77 -2.25 -14.93
C PRO A 172 15.00 -2.55 -13.65
N LEU A 173 14.14 -3.57 -13.67
CA LEU A 173 13.26 -3.96 -12.58
C LEU A 173 13.96 -4.11 -11.21
N PRO A 174 15.17 -4.71 -11.11
CA PRO A 174 15.88 -4.82 -9.83
C PRO A 174 16.23 -3.45 -9.21
N GLN A 175 16.56 -2.46 -10.04
CA GLN A 175 16.86 -1.10 -9.57
C GLN A 175 15.59 -0.32 -9.33
N GLN A 176 14.58 -0.46 -10.23
CA GLN A 176 13.30 0.21 -10.15
C GLN A 176 12.57 -0.09 -8.84
N ARG A 177 12.61 -1.32 -8.35
CA ARG A 177 11.94 -1.74 -7.10
C ARG A 177 12.92 -1.99 -5.97
N GLY A 178 14.13 -2.47 -6.23
CA GLY A 178 15.10 -2.81 -5.20
C GLY A 178 15.53 -1.60 -4.38
N ILE A 179 15.90 -0.49 -5.01
CA ILE A 179 16.33 0.73 -4.31
C ILE A 179 15.21 1.29 -3.42
N PRO A 180 13.98 1.56 -3.92
CA PRO A 180 12.89 2.03 -3.06
C PRO A 180 12.50 1.06 -1.95
N LEU A 181 12.61 -0.27 -2.17
CA LEU A 181 12.33 -1.27 -1.15
C LEU A 181 13.40 -1.28 -0.04
N ILE A 182 14.69 -1.09 -0.38
CA ILE A 182 15.76 -0.96 0.61
C ILE A 182 15.54 0.30 1.46
N VAL A 183 15.20 1.43 0.82
CA VAL A 183 14.83 2.66 1.54
C VAL A 183 13.63 2.41 2.45
N SER A 184 12.60 1.74 1.95
CA SER A 184 11.39 1.40 2.73
C SER A 184 11.73 0.51 3.93
N ALA A 185 12.66 -0.44 3.79
CA ALA A 185 13.12 -1.27 4.90
C ALA A 185 13.83 -0.42 5.98
N GLY A 186 14.67 0.54 5.58
CA GLY A 186 15.29 1.50 6.51
C GLY A 186 14.24 2.36 7.24
N LEU A 187 13.22 2.84 6.51
CA LEU A 187 12.11 3.60 7.08
C LEU A 187 11.29 2.76 8.08
N LEU A 188 11.09 1.46 7.82
CA LEU A 188 10.41 0.55 8.76
C LEU A 188 11.17 0.43 10.08
N VAL A 189 12.50 0.46 10.06
CA VAL A 189 13.30 0.48 11.30
C VAL A 189 13.04 1.77 12.08
N ALA A 190 13.00 2.93 11.41
CA ALA A 190 12.66 4.20 12.05
C ALA A 190 11.25 4.19 12.64
N VAL A 191 10.27 3.65 11.91
CA VAL A 191 8.89 3.45 12.38
C VAL A 191 8.84 2.54 13.61
N TRP A 192 9.60 1.44 13.58
CA TRP A 192 9.66 0.50 14.70
C TRP A 192 10.12 1.17 16.00
N HIS A 193 11.16 1.98 15.93
CA HIS A 193 11.66 2.75 17.08
C HIS A 193 10.64 3.81 17.50
N ARG A 194 10.06 4.56 16.54
CA ARG A 194 9.11 5.64 16.81
C ARG A 194 7.83 5.15 17.49
N LEU A 195 7.25 4.05 17.02
CA LEU A 195 6.04 3.45 17.60
C LEU A 195 6.29 2.79 18.97
N GLY A 196 7.55 2.56 19.34
CA GLY A 196 7.92 2.05 20.67
C GLY A 196 8.00 3.12 21.74
N ASP A 197 7.92 4.40 21.40
CA ASP A 197 8.03 5.54 22.32
C ASP A 197 6.62 5.96 22.79
N ALA A 198 6.20 5.40 23.93
CA ALA A 198 4.86 5.60 24.49
C ALA A 198 4.60 7.08 24.87
N GLU A 199 5.58 7.78 25.43
CA GLU A 199 5.43 9.19 25.84
C GLU A 199 5.07 10.09 24.64
N ARG A 200 5.77 9.90 23.53
CA ARG A 200 5.51 10.66 22.30
C ARG A 200 4.22 10.26 21.61
N ASN A 201 3.73 9.05 21.82
CA ASN A 201 2.44 8.62 21.26
C ASN A 201 1.27 9.30 22.00
N ILE A 202 1.35 9.39 23.31
CA ILE A 202 0.35 10.08 24.16
C ILE A 202 0.33 11.59 23.89
N ALA A 203 1.50 12.22 23.72
CA ALA A 203 1.60 13.66 23.46
C ALA A 203 0.87 14.11 22.19
N LYS A 204 0.69 13.23 21.19
CA LYS A 204 -0.06 13.54 19.96
C LYS A 204 -1.57 13.71 20.21
N VAL A 205 -2.13 13.01 21.18
CA VAL A 205 -3.57 13.05 21.48
C VAL A 205 -3.94 14.39 22.10
N VAL A 206 -3.02 15.01 22.85
CA VAL A 206 -3.25 16.29 23.55
C VAL A 206 -3.17 17.48 22.59
N THR A 207 -2.59 17.31 21.39
CA THR A 207 -2.34 18.42 20.44
C THR A 207 -3.32 18.43 19.24
N VAL A 208 -4.27 17.50 19.18
CA VAL A 208 -5.35 17.45 18.19
C VAL A 208 -6.66 17.86 18.83
#